data_b4f22826f0902c4d642c95eef9579c83
#
_entry.id   b4f22826f0902c4d642c95eef9579c83
#
_cell.length_a   1.000
_cell.length_b   1.000
_cell.length_c   1.000
_cell.angle_alpha   90.00
_cell.angle_beta   90.00
_cell.angle_gamma   90.00
#
_symmetry.space_group_name_H-M   'P 1'
#
loop_
_entity.id
_entity.type
_entity.pdbx_description
1 polymer ?
#
loop_
_entity_poly.entity_id
_entity_poly.type
_entity_poly.pdbx_seq_one_letter_code
_entity_poly.pdbx_strand_id
1 'polypeptide(L)'
;METLKIKKLDPDAKVPERATSGSAGLDLCALLKEPLTLSCGDTAVIPTGLAIEIPSSEYAAFIFARSGLSVKHGIGLLNSVGVINQKRESYTIMPGERIAQLVIMPVSCMPVCEVSELSDTDRGEGGFGSTGKK
;
A
#
# COMPACT_ATOMS: atom_id res chain seq x y z
N MET A 1 -18.40 14.24 -10.49
CA MET A 1 -17.43 13.14 -10.34
C MET A 1 -16.64 13.36 -9.07
N GLU A 2 -16.61 12.36 -8.21
CA GLU A 2 -15.80 12.41 -7.00
C GLU A 2 -14.32 12.40 -7.36
N THR A 3 -13.54 13.21 -6.68
CA THR A 3 -12.13 13.41 -7.00
C THR A 3 -11.28 13.24 -5.75
N LEU A 4 -10.21 12.46 -5.86
CA LEU A 4 -9.18 12.41 -4.83
C LEU A 4 -8.41 13.73 -4.84
N LYS A 5 -8.46 14.47 -3.74
CA LYS A 5 -7.68 15.71 -3.61
C LYS A 5 -6.32 15.39 -3.01
N ILE A 6 -5.29 15.98 -3.58
CA ILE A 6 -3.90 15.81 -3.17
C ILE A 6 -3.27 17.17 -2.96
N LYS A 7 -2.64 17.34 -1.79
CA LYS A 7 -1.89 18.54 -1.43
C LYS A 7 -0.41 18.18 -1.29
N LYS A 8 0.44 18.94 -1.95
CA LYS A 8 1.89 18.88 -1.69
C LYS A 8 2.20 19.59 -0.38
N LEU A 9 2.84 18.91 0.54
CA LEU A 9 3.36 19.47 1.81
C LEU A 9 4.79 19.99 1.65
N ASP A 10 5.45 19.54 0.58
CA ASP A 10 6.81 19.94 0.21
C ASP A 10 6.83 20.26 -1.28
N PRO A 11 7.50 21.34 -1.72
CA PRO A 11 7.55 21.71 -3.14
C PRO A 11 8.20 20.65 -4.03
N ASP A 12 9.09 19.82 -3.49
CA ASP A 12 9.77 18.75 -4.22
C ASP A 12 8.95 17.44 -4.27
N ALA A 13 7.83 17.37 -3.55
CA ALA A 13 6.95 16.20 -3.61
C ALA A 13 6.37 16.02 -5.01
N LYS A 14 6.29 14.76 -5.45
CA LYS A 14 5.70 14.40 -6.74
C LYS A 14 4.25 14.00 -6.55
N VAL A 15 3.36 14.60 -7.34
CA VAL A 15 1.95 14.17 -7.40
C VAL A 15 1.92 12.77 -8.02
N PRO A 16 1.21 11.81 -7.39
CA PRO A 16 1.19 10.44 -7.88
C PRO A 16 0.45 10.33 -9.21
N GLU A 17 0.97 9.50 -10.08
CA GLU A 17 0.42 9.26 -11.41
C GLU A 17 0.19 7.78 -11.63
N ARG A 18 -0.73 7.44 -12.54
CA ARG A 18 -0.91 6.08 -13.02
C ARG A 18 0.14 5.78 -14.08
N ALA A 19 0.80 4.63 -13.98
CA ALA A 19 1.76 4.21 -14.99
C ALA A 19 1.11 4.03 -16.37
N THR A 20 -0.14 3.55 -16.38
CA THR A 20 -1.00 3.46 -17.57
C THR A 20 -2.41 3.85 -17.21
N SER A 21 -3.23 4.21 -18.20
CA SER A 21 -4.63 4.58 -17.98
C SER A 21 -5.48 3.49 -17.34
N GLY A 22 -5.09 2.23 -17.49
CA GLY A 22 -5.76 1.07 -16.88
C GLY A 22 -5.20 0.64 -15.54
N SER A 23 -4.13 1.27 -15.05
CA SER A 23 -3.55 0.94 -13.75
C SER A 23 -4.47 1.33 -12.61
N ALA A 24 -4.74 0.41 -11.67
CA ALA A 24 -5.53 0.70 -10.48
C ALA A 24 -4.76 1.60 -9.50
N GLY A 25 -3.44 1.44 -9.44
CA GLY A 25 -2.57 2.16 -8.52
C GLY A 25 -2.02 3.47 -9.06
N LEU A 26 -1.81 4.40 -8.15
CA LEU A 26 -1.08 5.64 -8.36
C LEU A 26 0.32 5.46 -7.74
N ASP A 27 1.38 5.67 -8.53
CA ASP A 27 2.74 5.49 -8.04
C ASP A 27 3.14 6.58 -7.04
N LEU A 28 3.59 6.15 -5.87
CA LEU A 28 4.14 7.01 -4.83
C LEU A 28 5.67 7.06 -4.94
N CYS A 29 6.23 8.25 -4.95
CA CYS A 29 7.66 8.48 -5.06
C CYS A 29 8.29 8.84 -3.71
N ALA A 30 9.51 8.39 -3.49
CA ALA A 30 10.29 8.73 -2.31
C ALA A 30 10.71 10.21 -2.34
N LEU A 31 10.32 10.95 -1.30
CA LEU A 31 10.83 12.31 -1.07
C LEU A 31 12.08 12.21 -0.19
N LEU A 32 13.22 12.04 -0.83
CA LEU A 32 14.52 11.97 -0.19
C LEU A 32 15.44 13.05 -0.74
N LYS A 33 16.31 13.58 0.11
CA LYS A 33 17.38 14.50 -0.31
C LYS A 33 18.62 13.76 -0.80
N GLU A 34 18.85 12.57 -0.25
CA GLU A 34 20.00 11.73 -0.53
C GLU A 34 19.54 10.27 -0.73
N PRO A 35 20.32 9.46 -1.47
CA PRO A 35 20.08 8.03 -1.56
C PRO A 35 20.03 7.36 -0.18
N LEU A 36 19.11 6.42 0.01
CA LEU A 36 18.95 5.66 1.25
C LEU A 36 19.19 4.18 0.98
N THR A 37 20.22 3.62 1.59
CA THR A 37 20.56 2.20 1.48
C THR A 37 19.97 1.40 2.62
N LEU A 38 19.23 0.35 2.29
CA LEU A 38 18.66 -0.61 3.22
C LEU A 38 19.38 -1.94 3.10
N SER A 39 20.00 -2.38 4.17
CA SER A 39 20.55 -3.74 4.31
C SER A 39 19.44 -4.73 4.63
N CYS A 40 19.75 -6.02 4.61
CA CYS A 40 18.78 -7.08 4.95
C CYS A 40 18.16 -6.84 6.34
N GLY A 41 16.86 -6.80 6.40
CA GLY A 41 16.10 -6.58 7.63
C GLY A 41 15.94 -5.11 8.03
N ASP A 42 16.64 -4.19 7.38
CA ASP A 42 16.48 -2.77 7.66
C ASP A 42 15.09 -2.28 7.26
N THR A 43 14.57 -1.37 8.06
CA THR A 43 13.30 -0.67 7.80
C THR A 43 13.52 0.84 7.80
N ALA A 44 12.74 1.54 7.02
CA ALA A 44 12.74 3.00 7.01
C ALA A 44 11.33 3.54 6.76
N VAL A 45 11.03 4.65 7.40
CA VAL A 45 9.86 5.47 7.05
C VAL A 45 10.30 6.47 5.99
N ILE A 46 9.71 6.36 4.79
CA ILE A 46 10.07 7.19 3.65
C ILE A 46 8.93 8.17 3.39
N PRO A 47 9.18 9.48 3.50
CA PRO A 47 8.15 10.48 3.23
C PRO A 47 7.82 10.56 1.74
N THR A 48 6.58 10.89 1.45
CA THR A 48 6.12 11.25 0.10
C THR A 48 5.92 12.76 -0.06
N GLY A 49 5.83 13.49 1.05
CA GLY A 49 5.53 14.91 1.07
C GLY A 49 4.11 15.26 0.62
N LEU A 50 3.18 14.32 0.74
CA LEU A 50 1.81 14.48 0.26
C LEU A 50 0.81 14.34 1.40
N ALA A 51 -0.30 15.07 1.29
CA ALA A 51 -1.53 14.84 2.03
C ALA A 51 -2.66 14.56 1.05
N ILE A 52 -3.58 13.68 1.42
CA ILE A 52 -4.74 13.31 0.60
C ILE A 52 -6.04 13.57 1.36
N GLU A 53 -7.09 13.91 0.60
CA GLU A 53 -8.47 13.99 1.09
C GLU A 53 -9.34 13.10 0.21
N ILE A 54 -9.94 12.09 0.85
CA ILE A 54 -10.88 11.18 0.20
C ILE A 54 -12.27 11.79 0.32
N PRO A 55 -13.05 11.87 -0.77
CA PRO A 55 -14.31 12.64 -0.79
C PRO A 55 -15.45 12.04 0.03
N SER A 56 -15.38 10.74 0.35
CA SER A 56 -16.46 10.01 0.99
C SER A 56 -15.93 8.89 1.88
N SER A 57 -16.66 8.57 2.94
CA SER A 57 -16.39 7.40 3.80
C SER A 57 -16.67 6.05 3.13
N GLU A 58 -17.22 6.06 1.93
CA GLU A 58 -17.42 4.85 1.13
C GLU A 58 -16.15 4.36 0.44
N TYR A 59 -15.06 5.13 0.53
CA TYR A 59 -13.76 4.79 -0.03
C TYR A 59 -12.68 4.78 1.04
N ALA A 60 -11.67 3.97 0.82
CA ALA A 60 -10.43 3.98 1.59
C ALA A 60 -9.22 3.98 0.68
N ALA A 61 -8.14 4.54 1.19
CA ALA A 61 -6.83 4.52 0.54
C ALA A 61 -6.00 3.36 1.10
N PHE A 62 -5.45 2.56 0.20
CA PHE A 62 -4.57 1.46 0.53
C PHE A 62 -3.21 1.68 -0.14
N ILE A 63 -2.14 1.36 0.59
CA ILE A 63 -0.79 1.44 0.05
C ILE A 63 -0.26 0.01 -0.10
N PHE A 64 0.17 -0.31 -1.32
CA PHE A 64 0.73 -1.61 -1.67
C PHE A 64 2.18 -1.47 -2.11
N ALA A 65 2.96 -2.52 -1.87
CA ALA A 65 4.30 -2.64 -2.44
C ALA A 65 4.22 -2.73 -3.97
N ARG A 66 5.27 -2.28 -4.64
CA ARG A 66 5.43 -2.48 -6.08
C ARG A 66 5.95 -3.88 -6.37
N SER A 67 5.28 -4.61 -7.26
CA SER A 67 5.62 -6.00 -7.59
C SER A 67 7.07 -6.15 -8.07
N GLY A 68 7.53 -5.26 -8.93
CA GLY A 68 8.90 -5.30 -9.45
C GLY A 68 9.96 -5.15 -8.35
N LEU A 69 9.79 -4.21 -7.45
CA LEU A 69 10.68 -4.02 -6.30
C LEU A 69 10.64 -5.20 -5.32
N SER A 70 9.44 -5.73 -5.07
CA SER A 70 9.28 -6.87 -4.16
C SER A 70 9.90 -8.14 -4.71
N VAL A 71 9.61 -8.49 -5.96
CA VAL A 71 10.11 -9.72 -6.58
C VAL A 71 11.62 -9.67 -6.82
N LYS A 72 12.13 -8.58 -7.38
CA LYS A 72 13.54 -8.46 -7.75
C LYS A 72 14.45 -8.13 -6.57
N HIS A 73 14.00 -7.24 -5.69
CA HIS A 73 14.86 -6.64 -4.66
C HIS A 73 14.37 -6.90 -3.23
N GLY A 74 13.23 -7.58 -3.06
CA GLY A 74 12.70 -7.88 -1.73
C GLY A 74 12.21 -6.66 -0.95
N ILE A 75 11.96 -5.55 -1.63
CA ILE A 75 11.44 -4.34 -1.01
C ILE A 75 9.93 -4.45 -0.83
N GLY A 76 9.48 -4.44 0.40
CA GLY A 76 8.08 -4.52 0.78
C GLY A 76 7.66 -3.39 1.70
N LEU A 77 6.44 -3.47 2.19
CA LEU A 77 5.89 -2.53 3.15
C LEU A 77 5.60 -3.22 4.47
N LEU A 78 6.03 -2.61 5.55
CA LEU A 78 5.71 -3.04 6.90
C LEU A 78 4.42 -2.32 7.33
N ASN A 79 3.31 -3.07 7.35
CA ASN A 79 1.97 -2.54 7.68
C ASN A 79 1.60 -1.28 6.87
N SER A 80 1.97 -1.25 5.59
CA SER A 80 1.74 -0.12 4.68
C SER A 80 2.31 1.24 5.14
N VAL A 81 3.24 1.23 6.09
CA VAL A 81 3.83 2.45 6.68
C VAL A 81 5.32 2.53 6.43
N GLY A 82 6.07 1.50 6.82
CA GLY A 82 7.51 1.44 6.64
C GLY A 82 7.92 0.62 5.43
N VAL A 83 9.06 0.94 4.86
CA VAL A 83 9.70 0.13 3.82
C VAL A 83 10.69 -0.84 4.47
N ILE A 84 10.68 -2.09 4.06
CA ILE A 84 11.55 -3.14 4.59
C ILE A 84 12.30 -3.84 3.47
N ASN A 85 13.58 -4.10 3.66
CA ASN A 85 14.37 -4.98 2.79
C ASN A 85 14.36 -6.41 3.35
N GLN A 86 13.71 -7.31 2.63
CA GLN A 86 13.55 -8.72 3.00
C GLN A 86 14.59 -9.65 2.34
N LYS A 87 15.49 -9.10 1.52
CA LYS A 87 16.58 -9.88 0.88
C LYS A 87 17.91 -9.68 1.57
N ARG A 88 18.84 -10.60 1.33
CA ARG A 88 20.22 -10.53 1.85
C ARG A 88 21.02 -9.39 1.24
N GLU A 89 20.72 -9.04 -0.01
CA GLU A 89 21.38 -7.96 -0.72
C GLU A 89 20.86 -6.60 -0.27
N SER A 90 21.74 -5.63 -0.12
CA SER A 90 21.34 -4.25 0.13
C SER A 90 20.64 -3.64 -1.09
N TYR A 91 19.74 -2.72 -0.86
CA TYR A 91 19.07 -1.94 -1.89
C TYR A 91 19.14 -0.45 -1.58
N THR A 92 19.51 0.34 -2.58
CA THR A 92 19.58 1.80 -2.43
C THR A 92 18.38 2.45 -3.10
N ILE A 93 17.55 3.12 -2.30
CA ILE A 93 16.43 3.92 -2.78
C ILE A 93 16.95 5.30 -3.18
N MET A 94 16.71 5.68 -4.42
CA MET A 94 17.10 6.98 -4.94
C MET A 94 16.03 8.03 -4.70
N PRO A 95 16.39 9.31 -4.52
CA PRO A 95 15.41 10.40 -4.47
C PRO A 95 14.48 10.38 -5.68
N GLY A 96 13.18 10.47 -5.45
CA GLY A 96 12.15 10.46 -6.48
C GLY A 96 11.81 9.10 -7.07
N GLU A 97 12.40 8.01 -6.55
CA GLU A 97 12.09 6.65 -6.99
C GLU A 97 10.66 6.27 -6.61
N ARG A 98 9.96 5.57 -7.50
CA ARG A 98 8.64 4.99 -7.23
C ARG A 98 8.79 3.78 -6.32
N ILE A 99 8.28 3.86 -5.10
CA ILE A 99 8.50 2.85 -4.05
C ILE A 99 7.26 2.09 -3.64
N ALA A 100 6.08 2.63 -3.91
CA ALA A 100 4.81 2.05 -3.50
C ALA A 100 3.69 2.47 -4.45
N GLN A 101 2.50 1.93 -4.25
CA GLN A 101 1.29 2.26 -5.00
C GLN A 101 0.17 2.64 -4.04
N LEU A 102 -0.51 3.73 -4.35
CA LEU A 102 -1.74 4.15 -3.68
C LEU A 102 -2.94 3.68 -4.50
N VAL A 103 -3.83 2.93 -3.89
CA VAL A 103 -5.07 2.46 -4.52
C VAL A 103 -6.27 2.95 -3.70
N ILE A 104 -7.21 3.60 -4.36
CA ILE A 104 -8.47 4.00 -3.75
C ILE A 104 -9.51 2.94 -4.10
N MET A 105 -10.11 2.35 -3.08
CA MET A 105 -11.11 1.29 -3.25
C MET A 105 -12.38 1.58 -2.45
N PRO A 106 -13.55 1.17 -2.96
CA PRO A 106 -14.77 1.16 -2.17
C PRO A 106 -14.62 0.25 -0.95
N VAL A 107 -15.16 0.69 0.19
CA VAL A 107 -15.17 -0.09 1.42
C VAL A 107 -16.57 -0.04 2.03
N SER A 108 -16.95 -1.11 2.70
CA SER A 108 -18.20 -1.13 3.45
C SER A 108 -17.96 -0.84 4.92
N CYS A 109 -18.66 0.15 5.44
CA CYS A 109 -18.67 0.50 6.87
C CYS A 109 -19.88 -0.13 7.56
N MET A 110 -20.06 -1.45 7.41
CA MET A 110 -21.16 -2.16 8.06
C MET A 110 -21.08 -2.00 9.58
N PRO A 111 -22.19 -1.69 10.25
CA PRO A 111 -22.24 -1.69 11.72
C PRO A 111 -21.98 -3.10 12.25
N VAL A 112 -21.31 -3.19 13.37
CA VAL A 112 -21.05 -4.45 14.05
C VAL A 112 -22.22 -4.74 14.99
N CYS A 113 -22.74 -5.97 14.94
CA CYS A 113 -23.75 -6.49 15.87
C CYS A 113 -23.22 -7.77 16.50
N GLU A 114 -23.17 -7.78 17.83
CA GLU A 114 -22.88 -9.00 18.57
C GLU A 114 -24.12 -9.90 18.57
N VAL A 115 -23.94 -11.15 18.19
CA VAL A 115 -24.98 -12.17 18.17
C VAL A 115 -24.51 -13.43 18.90
N SER A 116 -25.45 -14.19 19.47
CA SER A 116 -25.12 -15.45 20.13
C SER A 116 -24.86 -16.60 19.12
N GLU A 117 -25.43 -16.49 17.94
CA GLU A 117 -25.31 -17.53 16.89
C GLU A 117 -25.19 -16.85 15.52
N LEU A 118 -24.44 -17.49 14.63
CA LEU A 118 -24.35 -17.12 13.21
C LEU A 118 -25.29 -17.99 12.39
N SER A 119 -25.78 -17.46 11.25
CA SER A 119 -26.54 -18.22 10.29
C SER A 119 -25.72 -19.36 9.71
N ASP A 120 -26.37 -20.51 9.44
CA ASP A 120 -25.71 -21.61 8.76
C ASP A 120 -25.26 -21.23 7.35
N THR A 121 -24.10 -21.73 6.97
CA THR A 121 -23.54 -21.57 5.61
C THR A 121 -23.15 -22.93 5.05
N ASP A 122 -23.07 -23.05 3.71
CA ASP A 122 -22.62 -24.28 3.04
C ASP A 122 -21.21 -24.69 3.43
N ARG A 123 -20.39 -23.75 3.94
CA ARG A 123 -19.05 -24.01 4.48
C ARG A 123 -19.06 -24.45 5.94
N GLY A 124 -20.15 -24.14 6.69
CA GLY A 124 -20.21 -24.36 8.12
C GLY A 124 -19.01 -23.75 8.84
N GLU A 125 -18.35 -24.54 9.69
CA GLU A 125 -17.12 -24.13 10.42
C GLU A 125 -15.87 -24.13 9.53
N GLY A 126 -16.00 -24.51 8.25
CA GLY A 126 -14.90 -24.54 7.29
C GLY A 126 -14.39 -23.14 6.99
N GLY A 127 -13.17 -22.86 7.42
CA GLY A 127 -12.47 -21.62 7.19
C GLY A 127 -11.17 -21.80 6.44
N PHE A 128 -10.17 -21.04 6.83
CA PHE A 128 -8.83 -21.07 6.21
C PHE A 128 -8.25 -22.48 6.12
N GLY A 129 -7.96 -22.92 4.89
CA GLY A 129 -7.34 -24.21 4.63
C GLY A 129 -8.27 -25.42 4.72
N SER A 130 -9.57 -25.24 4.93
CA SER A 130 -10.54 -26.35 5.08
C SER A 130 -10.69 -27.20 3.82
N THR A 131 -10.43 -26.64 2.64
CA THR A 131 -10.49 -27.36 1.34
C THR A 131 -9.22 -28.15 1.02
N GLY A 132 -8.21 -28.06 1.87
CA GLY A 132 -6.96 -28.80 1.75
C GLY A 132 -6.07 -28.36 0.58
N LYS A 133 -4.90 -28.95 0.53
CA LYS A 133 -4.02 -28.89 -0.65
C LYS A 133 -4.34 -30.10 -1.53
N LYS A 134 -4.74 -29.86 -2.73
CA LYS A 134 -4.69 -30.87 -3.79
C LYS A 134 -3.48 -30.65 -4.66
#